data_93875e8236f98a62cd194c9d95463b86
#
_entry.id   93875e8236f98a62cd194c9d95463b86
#
_cell.length_a   1.000
_cell.length_b   1.000
_cell.length_c   1.000
_cell.angle_alpha   90.00
_cell.angle_beta   90.00
_cell.angle_gamma   90.00
#
_symmetry.space_group_name_H-M   'P 1'
#
loop_
_entity.id
_entity.type
_entity.pdbx_description
1 polymer ?
#
loop_
_entity_poly.entity_id
_entity_poly.type
_entity_poly.pdbx_seq_one_letter_code
_entity_poly.pdbx_strand_id
1 'polypeptide(L)'
;MKKAVFFDIDGTLWNYQMQIPESTVLAIRKLRENGHYAFICSGRSRSNIQSPKLLGIGFDGVVASCGAHIDFHKETVYQVLLTERQVTHALSVLKEYHMPVVLEGPEYVYVNESDFLDDPYVIHLRKELGEHLRNIPTDHSEIQINKMSSIAPTVDARQFVKEMGEDFDVVIHGQ
;
A
#
# COMPACT_ATOMS: atom_id res chain seq x y z
N MET A 1 21.64 15.15 -18.82
CA MET A 1 20.21 14.79 -18.96
C MET A 1 19.66 14.47 -17.58
N LYS A 2 18.53 15.06 -17.18
CA LYS A 2 17.86 14.80 -15.91
C LYS A 2 17.21 13.42 -15.94
N LYS A 3 17.33 12.64 -14.87
CA LYS A 3 16.77 11.29 -14.73
C LYS A 3 15.84 11.22 -13.53
N ALA A 4 14.86 10.34 -13.55
CA ALA A 4 14.09 9.90 -12.40
C ALA A 4 14.54 8.49 -12.02
N VAL A 5 14.82 8.27 -10.73
CA VAL A 5 15.22 6.97 -10.19
C VAL A 5 14.17 6.55 -9.16
N PHE A 6 13.65 5.34 -9.31
CA PHE A 6 12.60 4.78 -8.49
C PHE A 6 13.20 3.72 -7.57
N PHE A 7 12.94 3.84 -6.28
CA PHE A 7 13.46 2.95 -5.25
C PHE A 7 12.31 2.22 -4.57
N ASP A 8 12.36 0.91 -4.56
CA ASP A 8 11.47 0.12 -3.71
C ASP A 8 11.86 0.26 -2.24
N ILE A 9 10.91 0.00 -1.35
CA ILE A 9 11.09 0.15 0.10
C ILE A 9 11.65 -1.14 0.71
N ASP A 10 10.86 -2.21 0.62
CA ASP A 10 11.05 -3.44 1.40
C ASP A 10 12.18 -4.30 0.83
N GLY A 11 13.28 -4.46 1.57
CA GLY A 11 14.48 -5.15 1.09
C GLY A 11 15.35 -4.34 0.14
N THR A 12 15.02 -3.06 -0.14
CA THR A 12 15.80 -2.16 -1.00
C THR A 12 16.28 -0.94 -0.24
N LEU A 13 15.39 -0.05 0.20
CA LEU A 13 15.78 1.13 0.98
C LEU A 13 16.09 0.79 2.43
N TRP A 14 15.39 -0.19 2.98
CA TRP A 14 15.65 -0.72 4.32
C TRP A 14 15.72 -2.25 4.34
N ASN A 15 16.33 -2.79 5.37
CA ASN A 15 16.37 -4.22 5.61
C ASN A 15 15.13 -4.71 6.40
N TYR A 16 15.08 -6.01 6.72
CA TYR A 16 13.97 -6.61 7.49
C TYR A 16 13.79 -6.04 8.91
N GLN A 17 14.80 -5.36 9.45
CA GLN A 17 14.73 -4.63 10.71
C GLN A 17 14.32 -3.16 10.54
N MET A 18 13.88 -2.75 9.34
CA MET A 18 13.55 -1.35 8.96
C MET A 18 14.72 -0.37 9.23
N GLN A 19 15.95 -0.85 9.05
CA GLN A 19 17.16 -0.03 9.16
C GLN A 19 17.59 0.44 7.77
N ILE A 20 17.77 1.74 7.64
CA ILE A 20 18.24 2.36 6.40
C ILE A 20 19.75 2.63 6.55
N PRO A 21 20.60 2.05 5.69
CA PRO A 21 22.03 2.33 5.73
C PRO A 21 22.32 3.81 5.46
N GLU A 22 23.27 4.38 6.18
CA GLU A 22 23.68 5.79 5.98
C GLU A 22 24.16 6.03 4.53
N SER A 23 24.86 5.06 3.95
CA SER A 23 25.30 5.12 2.56
C SER A 23 24.13 5.28 1.57
N THR A 24 22.97 4.66 1.84
CA THR A 24 21.75 4.82 1.04
C THR A 24 21.23 6.25 1.13
N VAL A 25 21.16 6.80 2.34
CA VAL A 25 20.73 8.19 2.56
C VAL A 25 21.63 9.16 1.80
N LEU A 26 22.95 9.00 1.93
CA LEU A 26 23.94 9.86 1.26
C LEU A 26 23.85 9.74 -0.27
N ALA A 27 23.68 8.52 -0.79
CA ALA A 27 23.57 8.28 -2.23
C ALA A 27 22.34 8.96 -2.83
N ILE A 28 21.17 8.87 -2.17
CA ILE A 28 19.93 9.50 -2.63
C ILE A 28 20.06 11.04 -2.58
N ARG A 29 20.62 11.60 -1.52
CA ARG A 29 20.86 13.04 -1.41
C ARG A 29 21.78 13.53 -2.54
N LYS A 30 22.88 12.82 -2.81
CA LYS A 30 23.81 13.15 -3.87
C LYS A 30 23.19 13.02 -5.28
N LEU A 31 22.33 12.02 -5.49
CA LEU A 31 21.54 11.89 -6.71
C LEU A 31 20.71 13.15 -6.97
N ARG A 32 20.03 13.66 -5.95
CA ARG A 32 19.20 14.87 -6.05
C ARG A 32 20.04 16.13 -6.21
N GLU A 33 21.16 16.27 -5.51
CA GLU A 33 22.12 17.38 -5.66
C GLU A 33 22.68 17.46 -7.09
N ASN A 34 22.84 16.31 -7.76
CA ASN A 34 23.23 16.23 -9.17
C ASN A 34 22.08 16.58 -10.14
N GLY A 35 20.93 17.03 -9.64
CA GLY A 35 19.80 17.49 -10.44
C GLY A 35 18.89 16.38 -10.95
N HIS A 36 18.98 15.16 -10.42
CA HIS A 36 18.08 14.04 -10.72
C HIS A 36 16.90 14.00 -9.73
N TYR A 37 15.87 13.24 -10.06
CA TYR A 37 14.74 12.98 -9.18
C TYR A 37 14.85 11.62 -8.51
N ALA A 38 14.53 11.55 -7.23
CA ALA A 38 14.41 10.33 -6.46
C ALA A 38 12.94 10.09 -6.07
N PHE A 39 12.41 8.91 -6.41
CA PHE A 39 11.06 8.50 -6.08
C PHE A 39 11.08 7.24 -5.21
N ILE A 40 10.19 7.18 -4.21
CA ILE A 40 9.75 5.91 -3.65
C ILE A 40 8.82 5.23 -4.67
N CYS A 41 8.96 3.90 -4.87
CA CYS A 41 8.05 3.12 -5.71
C CYS A 41 7.75 1.79 -5.01
N SER A 42 6.54 1.64 -4.48
CA SER A 42 6.19 0.53 -3.61
C SER A 42 4.77 0.01 -3.85
N GLY A 43 4.55 -1.27 -3.51
CA GLY A 43 3.23 -1.86 -3.38
C GLY A 43 2.44 -1.36 -2.17
N ARG A 44 3.08 -0.73 -1.19
CA ARG A 44 2.42 -0.12 -0.04
C ARG A 44 1.49 1.00 -0.48
N SER A 45 0.34 1.14 0.21
CA SER A 45 -0.52 2.30 0.01
C SER A 45 0.16 3.59 0.49
N ARG A 46 -0.33 4.74 0.01
CA ARG A 46 0.21 6.03 0.44
C ARG A 46 0.07 6.22 1.96
N SER A 47 -1.06 5.79 2.54
CA SER A 47 -1.30 5.79 3.98
C SER A 47 -0.33 4.89 4.76
N ASN A 48 0.21 3.85 4.13
CA ASN A 48 1.17 2.93 4.75
C ASN A 48 2.65 3.36 4.56
N ILE A 49 2.90 4.52 3.95
CA ILE A 49 4.25 5.11 3.80
C ILE A 49 4.37 6.31 4.74
N GLN A 50 4.49 6.05 6.05
CA GLN A 50 4.46 7.08 7.09
C GLN A 50 5.78 7.21 7.86
N SER A 51 6.75 6.31 7.67
CA SER A 51 7.99 6.33 8.43
C SER A 51 8.74 7.67 8.33
N PRO A 52 8.93 8.43 9.43
CA PRO A 52 9.67 9.68 9.39
C PRO A 52 11.13 9.49 8.96
N LYS A 53 11.72 8.34 9.28
CA LYS A 53 13.09 7.99 8.86
C LYS A 53 13.19 7.84 7.35
N LEU A 54 12.21 7.18 6.73
CA LEU A 54 12.15 6.99 5.29
C LEU A 54 11.87 8.32 4.58
N LEU A 55 10.82 9.02 4.97
CA LEU A 55 10.43 10.29 4.36
C LEU A 55 11.47 11.40 4.57
N GLY A 56 12.20 11.36 5.70
CA GLY A 56 13.28 12.30 6.04
C GLY A 56 14.54 12.19 5.16
N ILE A 57 14.68 11.14 4.35
CA ILE A 57 15.74 11.06 3.32
C ILE A 57 15.57 12.20 2.30
N GLY A 58 14.31 12.52 1.98
CA GLY A 58 13.94 13.59 1.05
C GLY A 58 13.78 13.09 -0.38
N PHE A 59 12.64 12.50 -0.69
CA PHE A 59 12.26 12.11 -2.04
C PHE A 59 11.50 13.24 -2.74
N ASP A 60 11.53 13.26 -4.07
CA ASP A 60 10.79 14.20 -4.91
C ASP A 60 9.36 13.74 -5.14
N GLY A 61 9.10 12.43 -5.03
CA GLY A 61 7.77 11.88 -5.17
C GLY A 61 7.65 10.46 -4.65
N VAL A 62 6.42 9.96 -4.68
CA VAL A 62 6.02 8.62 -4.23
C VAL A 62 5.11 7.99 -5.27
N VAL A 63 5.44 6.80 -5.71
CA VAL A 63 4.56 5.90 -6.46
C VAL A 63 4.12 4.82 -5.49
N ALA A 64 2.87 4.86 -5.06
CA ALA A 64 2.28 3.97 -4.08
C ALA A 64 1.19 3.07 -4.68
N SER A 65 0.72 2.09 -3.92
CA SER A 65 -0.38 1.18 -4.30
C SER A 65 -0.15 0.53 -5.68
N CYS A 66 1.07 0.04 -5.94
CA CYS A 66 1.44 -0.55 -7.24
C CYS A 66 1.22 0.40 -8.44
N GLY A 67 1.30 1.71 -8.24
CA GLY A 67 1.10 2.73 -9.27
C GLY A 67 -0.28 3.38 -9.28
N ALA A 68 -1.22 2.93 -8.45
CA ALA A 68 -2.55 3.54 -8.37
C ALA A 68 -2.58 4.89 -7.66
N HIS A 69 -1.47 5.32 -7.05
CA HIS A 69 -1.33 6.64 -6.44
C HIS A 69 0.07 7.20 -6.70
N ILE A 70 0.17 8.41 -7.23
CA ILE A 70 1.44 9.07 -7.50
C ILE A 70 1.42 10.49 -6.94
N ASP A 71 2.34 10.76 -6.02
CA ASP A 71 2.66 12.11 -5.56
C ASP A 71 3.95 12.60 -6.23
N PHE A 72 3.98 13.87 -6.59
CA PHE A 72 5.16 14.58 -7.05
C PHE A 72 5.21 15.99 -6.46
N HIS A 73 6.32 16.36 -5.83
CA HIS A 73 6.48 17.63 -5.11
C HIS A 73 5.36 17.93 -4.11
N LYS A 74 4.87 16.89 -3.40
CA LYS A 74 3.78 16.91 -2.41
C LYS A 74 2.37 17.14 -2.99
N GLU A 75 2.21 17.08 -4.28
CA GLU A 75 0.92 17.14 -4.96
C GLU A 75 0.59 15.76 -5.55
N THR A 76 -0.65 15.31 -5.40
CA THR A 76 -1.13 14.09 -6.03
C THR A 76 -1.35 14.37 -7.52
N VAL A 77 -0.50 13.80 -8.37
CA VAL A 77 -0.55 13.99 -9.84
C VAL A 77 -1.30 12.89 -10.55
N TYR A 78 -1.51 11.75 -9.91
CA TYR A 78 -2.29 10.63 -10.43
C TYR A 78 -2.90 9.83 -9.30
N GLN A 79 -4.17 9.43 -9.44
CA GLN A 79 -4.84 8.58 -8.49
C GLN A 79 -5.96 7.78 -9.15
N VAL A 80 -6.01 6.49 -8.85
CA VAL A 80 -7.14 5.61 -9.17
C VAL A 80 -7.75 5.16 -7.85
N LEU A 81 -9.05 5.38 -7.69
CA LEU A 81 -9.84 4.92 -6.56
C LEU A 81 -10.84 3.87 -7.02
N LEU A 82 -11.06 2.87 -6.19
CA LEU A 82 -12.16 1.93 -6.39
C LEU A 82 -13.49 2.64 -6.13
N THR A 83 -14.47 2.36 -6.96
CA THR A 83 -15.83 2.82 -6.76
C THR A 83 -16.48 2.09 -5.58
N GLU A 84 -17.50 2.69 -4.96
CA GLU A 84 -18.30 2.03 -3.92
C GLU A 84 -18.82 0.66 -4.36
N ARG A 85 -19.30 0.54 -5.60
CA ARG A 85 -19.73 -0.73 -6.19
C ARG A 85 -18.63 -1.78 -6.19
N GLN A 86 -17.41 -1.41 -6.59
CA GLN A 86 -16.25 -2.31 -6.60
C GLN A 86 -15.86 -2.72 -5.18
N VAL A 87 -15.82 -1.79 -4.23
CA VAL A 87 -15.52 -2.09 -2.83
C VAL A 87 -16.54 -3.06 -2.26
N THR A 88 -17.83 -2.79 -2.44
CA THR A 88 -18.93 -3.62 -1.93
C THR A 88 -18.90 -5.02 -2.56
N HIS A 89 -18.68 -5.12 -3.88
CA HIS A 89 -18.55 -6.40 -4.56
C HIS A 89 -17.37 -7.22 -4.02
N ALA A 90 -16.19 -6.62 -3.95
CA ALA A 90 -15.00 -7.32 -3.45
C ALA A 90 -15.18 -7.80 -2.01
N LEU A 91 -15.75 -6.98 -1.13
CA LEU A 91 -16.03 -7.37 0.25
C LEU A 91 -17.02 -8.54 0.33
N SER A 92 -18.02 -8.59 -0.55
CA SER A 92 -18.97 -9.71 -0.63
C SER A 92 -18.26 -11.01 -1.01
N VAL A 93 -17.46 -10.99 -2.07
CA VAL A 93 -16.68 -12.15 -2.52
C VAL A 93 -15.72 -12.62 -1.43
N LEU A 94 -14.91 -11.71 -0.87
CA LEU A 94 -13.95 -12.04 0.19
C LEU A 94 -14.63 -12.67 1.42
N LYS A 95 -15.82 -12.18 1.78
CA LYS A 95 -16.61 -12.74 2.88
C LYS A 95 -17.10 -14.16 2.58
N GLU A 96 -17.55 -14.48 1.37
CA GLU A 96 -17.96 -15.83 0.96
C GLU A 96 -16.80 -16.81 1.05
N TYR A 97 -15.57 -16.36 0.75
CA TYR A 97 -14.36 -17.16 0.86
C TYR A 97 -13.75 -17.17 2.28
N HIS A 98 -14.37 -16.51 3.26
CA HIS A 98 -13.84 -16.33 4.62
C HIS A 98 -12.42 -15.73 4.64
N MET A 99 -12.15 -14.82 3.71
CA MET A 99 -10.86 -14.18 3.57
C MET A 99 -10.85 -12.84 4.31
N PRO A 100 -10.02 -12.67 5.34
CA PRO A 100 -9.85 -11.38 5.98
C PRO A 100 -9.20 -10.38 5.01
N VAL A 101 -9.60 -9.12 5.05
CA VAL A 101 -9.16 -8.09 4.10
C VAL A 101 -8.59 -6.87 4.79
N VAL A 102 -7.55 -6.31 4.18
CA VAL A 102 -7.01 -4.99 4.45
C VAL A 102 -7.35 -4.09 3.27
N LEU A 103 -8.15 -3.06 3.49
CA LEU A 103 -8.46 -2.03 2.48
C LEU A 103 -7.46 -0.89 2.63
N GLU A 104 -6.79 -0.55 1.54
CA GLU A 104 -5.68 0.38 1.56
C GLU A 104 -5.98 1.61 0.70
N GLY A 105 -6.09 2.76 1.36
CA GLY A 105 -6.39 4.04 0.71
C GLY A 105 -5.24 5.04 0.76
N PRO A 106 -5.46 6.24 0.25
CA PRO A 106 -4.44 7.30 0.26
C PRO A 106 -4.19 7.85 1.67
N GLU A 107 -5.21 7.90 2.51
CA GLU A 107 -5.15 8.53 3.84
C GLU A 107 -5.26 7.51 4.98
N TYR A 108 -6.09 6.48 4.81
CA TYR A 108 -6.36 5.47 5.84
C TYR A 108 -6.17 4.06 5.30
N VAL A 109 -5.84 3.16 6.22
CA VAL A 109 -5.93 1.72 6.06
C VAL A 109 -7.12 1.23 6.88
N TYR A 110 -7.93 0.34 6.33
CA TYR A 110 -9.11 -0.17 7.02
C TYR A 110 -9.03 -1.69 7.14
N VAL A 111 -9.40 -2.19 8.32
CA VAL A 111 -9.50 -3.61 8.63
C VAL A 111 -10.79 -3.85 9.42
N ASN A 112 -11.30 -5.09 9.39
CA ASN A 112 -12.25 -5.50 10.39
C ASN A 112 -11.46 -6.14 11.54
N GLU A 113 -11.39 -5.47 12.67
CA GLU A 113 -10.53 -5.88 13.80
C GLU A 113 -10.83 -7.29 14.30
N SER A 114 -12.11 -7.73 14.22
CA SER A 114 -12.50 -9.08 14.64
C SER A 114 -11.87 -10.19 13.81
N ASP A 115 -11.49 -9.90 12.56
CA ASP A 115 -10.90 -10.87 11.64
C ASP A 115 -9.39 -11.08 11.89
N PHE A 116 -8.78 -10.22 12.71
CA PHE A 116 -7.32 -10.15 12.90
C PHE A 116 -6.90 -10.06 14.37
N LEU A 117 -7.66 -10.66 15.30
CA LEU A 117 -7.45 -10.48 16.75
C LEU A 117 -6.01 -10.72 17.22
N ASP A 118 -5.33 -11.74 16.65
CA ASP A 118 -3.97 -12.11 17.02
C ASP A 118 -3.00 -12.11 15.83
N ASP A 119 -3.37 -11.43 14.72
CA ASP A 119 -2.52 -11.39 13.54
C ASP A 119 -1.33 -10.44 13.75
N PRO A 120 -0.08 -10.95 13.69
CA PRO A 120 1.12 -10.14 13.94
C PRO A 120 1.27 -8.96 12.97
N TYR A 121 0.78 -9.12 11.72
CA TYR A 121 0.85 -8.07 10.72
C TYR A 121 -0.07 -6.90 11.08
N VAL A 122 -1.32 -7.16 11.48
CA VAL A 122 -2.27 -6.11 11.87
C VAL A 122 -1.88 -5.47 13.20
N ILE A 123 -1.34 -6.25 14.16
CA ILE A 123 -0.75 -5.71 15.38
C ILE A 123 0.39 -4.72 15.07
N HIS A 124 1.24 -5.09 14.10
CA HIS A 124 2.32 -4.21 13.63
C HIS A 124 1.76 -2.96 12.94
N LEU A 125 0.80 -3.12 12.02
CA LEU A 125 0.13 -1.99 11.37
C LEU A 125 -0.48 -1.00 12.38
N ARG A 126 -1.16 -1.50 13.40
CA ARG A 126 -1.76 -0.65 14.44
C ARG A 126 -0.71 0.18 15.16
N LYS A 127 0.45 -0.40 15.46
CA LYS A 127 1.56 0.30 16.10
C LYS A 127 2.21 1.35 15.18
N GLU A 128 2.30 1.04 13.89
CA GLU A 128 2.93 1.92 12.89
C GLU A 128 2.02 3.05 12.44
N LEU A 129 0.73 2.76 12.21
CA LEU A 129 -0.22 3.68 11.60
C LEU A 129 -1.05 4.48 12.63
N GLY A 130 -1.22 3.96 13.87
CA GLY A 130 -2.00 4.64 14.88
C GLY A 130 -3.42 4.96 14.41
N GLU A 131 -3.78 6.23 14.39
CA GLU A 131 -5.11 6.73 13.97
C GLU A 131 -5.38 6.61 12.45
N HIS A 132 -4.34 6.32 11.64
CA HIS A 132 -4.52 6.01 10.22
C HIS A 132 -5.02 4.59 9.97
N LEU A 133 -5.04 3.71 10.98
CA LEU A 133 -5.69 2.40 10.92
C LEU A 133 -7.10 2.50 11.50
N ARG A 134 -8.10 2.19 10.70
CA ARG A 134 -9.52 2.32 11.06
C ARG A 134 -10.27 1.02 10.85
N ASN A 135 -11.44 0.89 11.49
CA ASN A 135 -12.39 -0.17 11.14
C ASN A 135 -13.05 0.12 9.79
N ILE A 136 -13.36 -0.95 9.04
CA ILE A 136 -14.16 -0.86 7.81
C ILE A 136 -15.55 -0.34 8.22
N PRO A 137 -16.00 0.82 7.71
CA PRO A 137 -17.33 1.33 8.01
C PRO A 137 -18.42 0.51 7.30
N THR A 138 -19.63 0.58 7.79
CA THR A 138 -20.81 -0.05 7.14
C THR A 138 -21.23 0.67 5.86
N ASP A 139 -20.98 1.96 5.80
CA ASP A 139 -21.19 2.79 4.60
C ASP A 139 -19.86 2.92 3.85
N HIS A 140 -19.78 2.33 2.67
CA HIS A 140 -18.58 2.31 1.85
C HIS A 140 -18.46 3.56 0.96
N SER A 141 -19.44 4.42 0.90
CA SER A 141 -19.43 5.62 0.06
C SER A 141 -18.40 6.66 0.51
N GLU A 142 -18.02 6.63 1.80
CA GLU A 142 -17.11 7.61 2.41
C GLU A 142 -15.64 7.18 2.36
N ILE A 143 -15.34 5.93 1.93
CA ILE A 143 -13.96 5.43 1.95
C ILE A 143 -13.29 5.56 0.58
N GLN A 144 -12.04 5.98 0.61
CA GLN A 144 -11.19 6.06 -0.57
C GLN A 144 -10.17 4.92 -0.54
N ILE A 145 -10.26 4.01 -1.51
CA ILE A 145 -9.43 2.81 -1.57
C ILE A 145 -8.73 2.74 -2.92
N ASN A 146 -7.41 2.54 -2.90
CA ASN A 146 -6.61 2.31 -4.10
C ASN A 146 -6.32 0.82 -4.32
N LYS A 147 -6.29 0.03 -3.23
CA LYS A 147 -5.83 -1.35 -3.23
C LYS A 147 -6.47 -2.15 -2.10
N MET A 148 -6.58 -3.45 -2.31
CA MET A 148 -6.96 -4.41 -1.27
C MET A 148 -5.91 -5.51 -1.16
N SER A 149 -5.71 -6.03 0.04
CA SER A 149 -4.83 -7.15 0.32
C SER A 149 -5.56 -8.17 1.19
N SER A 150 -5.36 -9.46 0.93
CA SER A 150 -5.98 -10.54 1.70
C SER A 150 -5.05 -11.74 1.79
N ILE A 151 -5.28 -12.61 2.77
CA ILE A 151 -4.57 -13.87 2.94
C ILE A 151 -5.51 -15.00 2.56
N ALA A 152 -5.09 -15.86 1.63
CA ALA A 152 -5.88 -16.95 1.07
C ALA A 152 -5.14 -18.31 1.16
N PRO A 153 -5.06 -18.96 2.34
CA PRO A 153 -4.24 -20.15 2.50
C PRO A 153 -4.77 -21.38 1.75
N THR A 154 -6.06 -21.45 1.39
CA THR A 154 -6.71 -22.65 0.85
C THR A 154 -7.74 -22.40 -0.25
N VAL A 155 -7.68 -21.25 -0.92
CA VAL A 155 -8.67 -20.85 -1.94
C VAL A 155 -8.23 -21.31 -3.33
N ASP A 156 -9.18 -21.80 -4.15
CA ASP A 156 -8.92 -21.96 -5.59
C ASP A 156 -8.77 -20.58 -6.24
N ALA A 157 -7.52 -20.24 -6.48
CA ALA A 157 -7.15 -18.95 -7.03
C ALA A 157 -7.84 -18.63 -8.36
N ARG A 158 -8.08 -19.62 -9.23
CA ARG A 158 -8.71 -19.40 -10.54
C ARG A 158 -10.19 -19.04 -10.40
N GLN A 159 -10.88 -19.74 -9.51
CA GLN A 159 -12.29 -19.47 -9.24
C GLN A 159 -12.44 -18.11 -8.56
N PHE A 160 -11.63 -17.82 -7.55
CA PHE A 160 -11.63 -16.53 -6.87
C PHE A 160 -11.42 -15.35 -7.85
N VAL A 161 -10.38 -15.43 -8.71
CA VAL A 161 -10.13 -14.39 -9.73
C VAL A 161 -11.32 -14.21 -10.66
N LYS A 162 -11.98 -15.30 -11.06
CA LYS A 162 -13.18 -15.25 -11.92
C LYS A 162 -14.36 -14.55 -11.22
N GLU A 163 -14.53 -14.78 -9.93
CA GLU A 163 -15.63 -14.18 -9.14
C GLU A 163 -15.35 -12.71 -8.80
N MET A 164 -14.08 -12.34 -8.61
CA MET A 164 -13.69 -10.92 -8.50
C MET A 164 -14.01 -10.14 -9.78
N GLY A 165 -13.99 -10.80 -10.94
CA GLY A 165 -14.38 -10.23 -12.22
C GLY A 165 -13.32 -9.35 -12.87
N GLU A 166 -13.69 -8.76 -14.02
CA GLU A 166 -12.79 -7.94 -14.85
C GLU A 166 -12.48 -6.54 -14.26
N ASP A 167 -13.17 -6.16 -13.20
CA ASP A 167 -12.98 -4.86 -12.52
C ASP A 167 -11.69 -4.81 -11.68
N PHE A 168 -10.99 -5.95 -11.50
CA PHE A 168 -9.81 -6.07 -10.64
C PHE A 168 -8.64 -6.77 -11.31
N ASP A 169 -7.46 -6.17 -11.18
CA ASP A 169 -6.19 -6.84 -11.44
C ASP A 169 -5.77 -7.61 -10.17
N VAL A 170 -5.94 -8.91 -10.17
CA VAL A 170 -5.64 -9.78 -9.02
C VAL A 170 -4.22 -10.33 -9.14
N VAL A 171 -3.36 -10.00 -8.18
CA VAL A 171 -1.99 -10.52 -8.08
C VAL A 171 -1.93 -11.56 -6.96
N ILE A 172 -1.54 -12.78 -7.30
CA ILE A 172 -1.38 -13.88 -6.35
C ILE A 172 0.11 -14.08 -6.09
N HIS A 173 0.50 -13.86 -4.83
CA HIS A 173 1.85 -14.16 -4.39
C HIS A 173 1.90 -15.62 -3.92
N GLY A 174 2.77 -16.44 -4.53
CA GLY A 174 3.07 -17.79 -4.05
C GLY A 174 3.77 -17.74 -2.69
N GLN A 175 3.53 -18.77 -1.87
CA GLN A 175 4.27 -19.02 -0.62
C GLN A 175 5.69 -19.47 -0.92
#